data_088acbe6389d56631e4487eb2a95129f
#
_entry.id   088acbe6389d56631e4487eb2a95129f
#
_cell.length_a   1.000
_cell.length_b   1.000
_cell.length_c   1.000
_cell.angle_alpha   90.00
_cell.angle_beta   90.00
_cell.angle_gamma   90.00
#
_symmetry.space_group_name_H-M   'P 1'
#
loop_
_entity.id
_entity.type
_entity.pdbx_description
1 polymer ?
#
loop_
_entity_poly.entity_id
_entity_poly.type
_entity_poly.pdbx_seq_one_letter_code
_entity_poly.pdbx_strand_id
1 'polypeptide(L)'
;MHHSRFGTHRRKLNTLAVTGILMTVLLFLSLYGMNRIGTDSADRSEKLLREALTQDITECYALEGSYPPSLAYLEEHYGLTYDRSLFYIDYQPVASNIRPDCTIIRMDK
;
A
#
# COMPACT_ATOMS: atom_id res chain seq x y z
N MET A 1 44.12 -2.74 34.97
CA MET A 1 42.88 -1.98 35.12
C MET A 1 42.61 -1.00 33.97
N HIS A 2 43.66 -0.35 33.51
CA HIS A 2 43.50 0.59 32.40
C HIS A 2 43.07 -0.07 31.11
N HIS A 3 43.45 -1.29 30.90
CA HIS A 3 43.10 -2.04 29.70
C HIS A 3 41.59 -2.28 29.56
N SER A 4 40.93 -2.54 30.68
CA SER A 4 39.49 -2.80 30.63
C SER A 4 38.70 -1.55 30.24
N ARG A 5 39.13 -0.36 30.66
CA ARG A 5 38.49 0.89 30.27
C ARG A 5 38.65 1.15 28.78
N PHE A 6 39.84 0.96 28.26
CA PHE A 6 40.08 1.14 26.83
C PHE A 6 39.28 0.14 26.00
N GLY A 7 39.26 -1.12 26.45
CA GLY A 7 38.46 -2.12 25.75
C GLY A 7 37.02 -1.81 25.72
N THR A 8 36.45 -1.34 26.83
CA THR A 8 35.04 -0.98 26.92
C THR A 8 34.70 0.22 26.01
N HIS A 9 35.61 1.19 26.01
CA HIS A 9 35.41 2.38 25.19
C HIS A 9 35.44 2.03 23.70
N ARG A 10 36.39 1.22 23.29
CA ARG A 10 36.46 0.77 21.89
C ARG A 10 35.24 -0.05 21.49
N ARG A 11 34.77 -0.92 22.38
CA ARG A 11 33.58 -1.70 22.12
C ARG A 11 32.32 -0.81 21.89
N LYS A 12 32.18 0.22 22.73
CA LYS A 12 31.10 1.18 22.58
C LYS A 12 31.18 1.92 21.25
N LEU A 13 32.38 2.36 20.87
CA LEU A 13 32.60 3.05 19.61
C LEU A 13 32.29 2.14 18.43
N ASN A 14 32.76 0.89 18.49
CA ASN A 14 32.48 -0.07 17.43
C ASN A 14 31.01 -0.40 17.33
N THR A 15 30.34 -0.55 18.47
CA THR A 15 28.89 -0.83 18.49
C THR A 15 28.12 0.33 17.91
N LEU A 16 28.47 1.55 18.27
CA LEU A 16 27.83 2.74 17.72
C LEU A 16 28.09 2.87 16.23
N ALA A 17 29.30 2.59 15.79
CA ALA A 17 29.65 2.62 14.37
C ALA A 17 28.87 1.58 13.58
N VAL A 18 28.81 0.35 14.11
CA VAL A 18 28.06 -0.74 13.46
C VAL A 18 26.58 -0.41 13.40
N THR A 19 26.02 0.13 14.47
CA THR A 19 24.61 0.52 14.50
C THR A 19 24.33 1.61 13.47
N GLY A 20 25.21 2.61 13.38
CA GLY A 20 25.08 3.69 12.40
C GLY A 20 25.15 3.17 10.97
N ILE A 21 26.06 2.26 10.71
CA ILE A 21 26.22 1.65 9.38
C ILE A 21 24.97 0.84 9.04
N LEU A 22 24.45 0.05 9.98
CA LEU A 22 23.24 -0.73 9.76
C LEU A 22 22.04 0.16 9.45
N MET A 23 21.87 1.24 10.20
CA MET A 23 20.77 2.19 9.95
C MET A 23 20.90 2.85 8.58
N THR A 24 22.12 3.23 8.21
CA THR A 24 22.39 3.83 6.91
C THR A 24 22.09 2.84 5.78
N VAL A 25 22.50 1.59 5.93
CA VAL A 25 22.25 0.56 4.93
C VAL A 25 20.75 0.30 4.78
N LEU A 26 20.02 0.21 5.89
CA LEU A 26 18.57 0.03 5.85
C LEU A 26 17.89 1.19 5.14
N LEU A 27 18.30 2.40 5.42
CA LEU A 27 17.76 3.58 4.78
C LEU A 27 18.04 3.57 3.27
N PHE A 28 19.25 3.22 2.88
CA PHE A 28 19.65 3.11 1.47
C PHE A 28 18.83 2.03 0.75
N LEU A 29 18.68 0.88 1.38
CA LEU A 29 17.87 -0.21 0.80
C LEU A 29 16.43 0.20 0.61
N SER A 30 15.88 0.93 1.58
CA SER A 30 14.52 1.43 1.51
C SER A 30 14.35 2.41 0.34
N LEU A 31 15.23 3.38 0.23
CA LEU A 31 15.19 4.35 -0.86
C LEU A 31 15.42 3.70 -2.21
N TYR A 32 16.36 2.76 -2.26
CA TYR A 32 16.68 2.03 -3.50
C TYR A 32 15.51 1.16 -3.93
N GLY A 33 14.86 0.52 -2.96
CA GLY A 33 13.66 -0.26 -3.24
C GLY A 33 12.52 0.60 -3.80
N MET A 34 12.34 1.79 -3.26
CA MET A 34 11.34 2.72 -3.77
C MET A 34 11.60 3.13 -5.22
N ASN A 35 12.87 3.35 -5.57
CA ASN A 35 13.22 3.71 -6.94
C ASN A 35 13.00 2.57 -7.93
N ARG A 36 13.20 1.33 -7.49
CA ARG A 36 12.99 0.16 -8.34
C ARG A 36 11.52 -0.15 -8.57
N ILE A 37 10.67 0.24 -7.64
CA ILE A 37 9.24 -0.02 -7.72
C ILE A 37 8.56 0.82 -8.81
N GLY A 38 9.27 1.78 -9.41
CA GLY A 38 8.71 2.69 -10.41
C GLY A 38 8.06 1.99 -11.60
N THR A 39 8.61 0.87 -12.07
CA THR A 39 8.03 0.12 -13.21
C THR A 39 6.93 -0.83 -12.77
N ASP A 40 7.02 -1.37 -11.55
CA ASP A 40 6.03 -2.32 -11.04
C ASP A 40 4.94 -1.63 -10.21
N SER A 41 5.08 -0.33 -9.94
CA SER A 41 4.14 0.38 -9.08
C SER A 41 2.73 0.43 -9.66
N ALA A 42 2.60 0.50 -10.98
CA ALA A 42 1.28 0.50 -11.63
C ALA A 42 0.55 -0.82 -11.42
N ASP A 43 1.26 -1.95 -11.59
CA ASP A 43 0.68 -3.27 -11.35
C ASP A 43 0.31 -3.46 -9.88
N ARG A 44 1.17 -3.02 -8.99
CA ARG A 44 0.91 -3.10 -7.56
C ARG A 44 -0.25 -2.20 -7.16
N SER A 45 -0.32 -1.00 -7.71
CA SER A 45 -1.42 -0.07 -7.45
C SER A 45 -2.74 -0.63 -7.95
N GLU A 46 -2.75 -1.26 -9.12
CA GLU A 46 -3.94 -1.91 -9.65
C GLU A 46 -4.41 -3.03 -8.74
N LYS A 47 -3.48 -3.87 -8.26
CA LYS A 47 -3.80 -4.95 -7.36
C LYS A 47 -4.37 -4.44 -6.04
N LEU A 48 -3.75 -3.40 -5.47
CA LEU A 48 -4.22 -2.79 -4.22
C LEU A 48 -5.59 -2.16 -4.41
N LEU A 49 -5.81 -1.51 -5.54
CA LEU A 49 -7.12 -0.93 -5.85
C LEU A 49 -8.18 -2.01 -5.97
N ARG A 50 -7.85 -3.11 -6.62
CA ARG A 50 -8.79 -4.23 -6.75
C ARG A 50 -9.14 -4.82 -5.39
N GLU A 51 -8.15 -5.00 -4.53
CA GLU A 51 -8.36 -5.50 -3.18
C GLU A 51 -9.20 -4.54 -2.34
N ALA A 52 -8.91 -3.24 -2.43
CA ALA A 52 -9.66 -2.22 -1.70
C ALA A 52 -11.10 -2.16 -2.18
N LEU A 53 -11.30 -2.21 -3.48
CA LEU A 53 -12.64 -2.20 -4.08
C LEU A 53 -13.45 -3.41 -3.62
N THR A 54 -12.85 -4.59 -3.67
CA THR A 54 -13.49 -5.83 -3.23
C THR A 54 -13.85 -5.76 -1.76
N GLN A 55 -12.93 -5.26 -0.93
CA GLN A 55 -13.15 -5.13 0.50
C GLN A 55 -14.29 -4.15 0.80
N ASP A 56 -14.28 -3.00 0.14
CA ASP A 56 -15.31 -1.98 0.35
C ASP A 56 -16.69 -2.48 -0.06
N ILE A 57 -16.77 -3.20 -1.16
CA ILE A 57 -18.03 -3.80 -1.62
C ILE A 57 -18.54 -4.83 -0.62
N THR A 58 -17.66 -5.68 -0.13
CA THR A 58 -18.02 -6.70 0.87
C THR A 58 -18.44 -6.06 2.18
N GLU A 59 -17.73 -5.03 2.61
CA GLU A 59 -18.04 -4.32 3.85
C GLU A 59 -19.38 -3.62 3.75
N CYS A 60 -19.68 -3.00 2.63
CA CYS A 60 -20.97 -2.37 2.38
C CYS A 60 -22.10 -3.39 2.54
N TYR A 61 -21.97 -4.54 1.92
CA TYR A 61 -22.96 -5.60 2.04
C TYR A 61 -23.12 -6.08 3.49
N ALA A 62 -22.00 -6.24 4.18
CA ALA A 62 -22.01 -6.72 5.57
C ALA A 62 -22.67 -5.71 6.51
N LEU A 63 -22.46 -4.43 6.30
CA LEU A 63 -22.97 -3.39 7.18
C LEU A 63 -24.41 -2.93 6.80
N GLU A 64 -24.73 -2.89 5.52
CA GLU A 64 -25.98 -2.32 5.06
C GLU A 64 -26.96 -3.36 4.54
N GLY A 65 -26.53 -4.61 4.37
CA GLY A 65 -27.37 -5.67 3.85
C GLY A 65 -27.61 -5.61 2.36
N SER A 66 -26.94 -4.71 1.66
CA SER A 66 -27.06 -4.56 0.21
C SER A 66 -25.73 -4.09 -0.37
N TYR A 67 -25.53 -4.39 -1.65
CA TYR A 67 -24.35 -3.95 -2.36
C TYR A 67 -24.45 -2.48 -2.74
N PRO A 68 -23.32 -1.77 -2.88
CA PRO A 68 -23.36 -0.35 -3.18
C PRO A 68 -23.98 -0.08 -4.57
N PRO A 69 -24.83 0.95 -4.67
CA PRO A 69 -25.51 1.22 -5.94
C PRO A 69 -24.61 1.87 -6.99
N SER A 70 -23.50 2.46 -6.58
CA SER A 70 -22.58 3.13 -7.50
C SER A 70 -21.18 3.21 -6.91
N LEU A 71 -20.23 3.49 -7.79
CA LEU A 71 -18.85 3.71 -7.36
C LEU A 71 -18.74 4.96 -6.49
N ALA A 72 -19.47 6.00 -6.82
CA ALA A 72 -19.49 7.22 -6.04
C ALA A 72 -19.93 6.98 -4.59
N TYR A 73 -20.82 6.05 -4.38
CA TYR A 73 -21.26 5.67 -3.04
C TYR A 73 -20.09 5.13 -2.20
N LEU A 74 -19.24 4.30 -2.80
CA LEU A 74 -18.05 3.79 -2.13
C LEU A 74 -17.07 4.91 -1.83
N GLU A 75 -16.90 5.84 -2.73
CA GLU A 75 -15.99 6.97 -2.51
C GLU A 75 -16.45 7.86 -1.36
N GLU A 76 -17.75 8.11 -1.26
CA GLU A 76 -18.31 8.97 -0.24
C GLU A 76 -18.42 8.30 1.13
N HIS A 77 -18.81 7.04 1.18
CA HIS A 77 -19.15 6.35 2.42
C HIS A 77 -18.05 5.44 2.94
N TYR A 78 -17.20 4.92 2.07
CA TYR A 78 -16.17 3.96 2.45
C TYR A 78 -14.76 4.46 2.17
N GLY A 79 -14.63 5.70 1.72
CA GLY A 79 -13.33 6.32 1.55
C GLY A 79 -12.50 5.73 0.42
N LEU A 80 -13.13 5.16 -0.60
CA LEU A 80 -12.41 4.62 -1.73
C LEU A 80 -11.70 5.74 -2.48
N THR A 81 -10.39 5.64 -2.60
CA THR A 81 -9.59 6.61 -3.34
C THR A 81 -8.68 5.89 -4.31
N TYR A 82 -8.52 6.46 -5.49
CA TYR A 82 -7.63 5.92 -6.50
C TYR A 82 -7.24 7.02 -7.47
N ASP A 83 -6.19 6.76 -8.24
CA ASP A 83 -5.70 7.73 -9.22
C ASP A 83 -6.52 7.62 -10.50
N ARG A 84 -7.42 8.57 -10.70
CA ARG A 84 -8.32 8.59 -11.87
C ARG A 84 -7.58 8.84 -13.18
N SER A 85 -6.37 9.37 -13.12
CA SER A 85 -5.58 9.57 -14.32
C SER A 85 -4.93 8.27 -14.82
N LEU A 86 -4.75 7.29 -13.92
CA LEU A 86 -4.13 6.01 -14.25
C LEU A 86 -5.15 4.87 -14.44
N PHE A 87 -6.26 4.93 -13.72
CA PHE A 87 -7.23 3.84 -13.69
C PHE A 87 -8.63 4.34 -13.95
N TYR A 88 -9.37 3.55 -14.69
CA TYR A 88 -10.79 3.70 -14.87
C TYR A 88 -11.49 2.46 -14.30
N ILE A 89 -12.50 2.68 -13.46
CA ILE A 89 -13.26 1.59 -12.88
C ILE A 89 -14.62 1.53 -13.55
N ASP A 90 -14.86 0.45 -14.27
CA ASP A 90 -16.17 0.17 -14.85
C ASP A 90 -16.99 -0.58 -13.80
N TYR A 91 -17.89 0.14 -13.15
CA TYR A 91 -18.74 -0.36 -12.09
C TYR A 91 -20.15 -0.57 -12.62
N GLN A 92 -20.58 -1.82 -12.64
CA GLN A 92 -21.89 -2.20 -13.15
C GLN A 92 -22.70 -2.89 -12.06
N PRO A 93 -23.58 -2.17 -11.37
CA PRO A 93 -24.47 -2.78 -10.38
C PRO A 93 -25.56 -3.60 -11.09
N VAL A 94 -25.78 -4.83 -10.59
CA VAL A 94 -26.80 -5.72 -11.14
C VAL A 94 -28.07 -5.62 -10.31
N ALA A 95 -27.95 -5.82 -9.00
CA ALA A 95 -29.05 -5.75 -8.06
C ALA A 95 -28.49 -5.53 -6.67
N SER A 96 -29.35 -5.13 -5.72
CA SER A 96 -28.90 -4.86 -4.37
C SER A 96 -28.40 -6.10 -3.64
N ASN A 97 -28.83 -7.28 -4.04
CA ASN A 97 -28.43 -8.54 -3.44
C ASN A 97 -27.49 -9.35 -4.32
N ILE A 98 -27.05 -8.81 -5.44
CA ILE A 98 -26.12 -9.46 -6.35
C ILE A 98 -24.87 -8.62 -6.44
N ARG A 99 -23.70 -9.28 -6.29
CA ARG A 99 -22.41 -8.61 -6.33
C ARG A 99 -22.23 -7.86 -7.65
N PRO A 100 -21.89 -6.58 -7.61
CA PRO A 100 -21.68 -5.80 -8.84
C PRO A 100 -20.46 -6.27 -9.61
N ASP A 101 -20.51 -6.09 -10.91
CA ASP A 101 -19.38 -6.41 -11.78
C ASP A 101 -18.49 -5.17 -11.88
N CYS A 102 -17.23 -5.34 -11.49
CA CYS A 102 -16.26 -4.25 -11.48
C CYS A 102 -15.05 -4.63 -12.30
N THR A 103 -14.70 -3.79 -13.24
CA THR A 103 -13.52 -3.97 -14.07
C THR A 103 -12.61 -2.75 -13.92
N ILE A 104 -11.35 -2.99 -13.62
CA ILE A 104 -10.36 -1.93 -13.52
C ILE A 104 -9.58 -1.90 -14.83
N ILE A 105 -9.61 -0.76 -15.49
CA ILE A 105 -8.94 -0.54 -16.77
C ILE A 105 -7.80 0.45 -16.56
N ARG A 106 -6.60 0.07 -16.96
CA ARG A 106 -5.46 0.96 -16.92
C ARG A 106 -5.51 1.90 -18.12
N MET A 107 -5.37 3.18 -17.86
CA MET A 107 -5.39 4.20 -18.89
C MET A 107 -4.01 4.67 -19.32
N ASP A 108 -2.96 4.08 -18.78
CA ASP A 108 -1.60 4.39 -19.20
C ASP A 108 -1.35 3.80 -20.60
N LYS A 109 -0.53 4.49 -21.33
CA LYS A 109 -0.18 4.03 -22.66
C LYS A 109 1.05 3.15 -22.66
#